data_dc60ad3349bd0d1f84aac004b6e6db85
#
_entry.id   dc60ad3349bd0d1f84aac004b6e6db85
#
_cell.length_a   1.000
_cell.length_b   1.000
_cell.length_c   1.000
_cell.angle_alpha   90.00
_cell.angle_beta   90.00
_cell.angle_gamma   90.00
#
_symmetry.space_group_name_H-M   'P 1'
#
loop_
_entity.id
_entity.type
_entity.pdbx_description
1 polymer ?
#
loop_
_entity_poly.entity_id
_entity_poly.type
_entity_poly.pdbx_seq_one_letter_code
_entity_poly.pdbx_strand_id
1 'polypeptide(L)'
;METFEKASILSRSLDQFAEDLDIPEGKFLEAKKRYESVGAWLGKDESPLSVYTPEIYPQGSFSLGTVIKPITNKDEYDVDLVCFLAGLKKETTSQAELKTMVGDRLKANETYKKLLDQEGRRCWTLNYANEFHMDILPAITDDALRAQGGLLSHALLITDIQKIADKDPEWPKSNPRGYVLWFKSRQESVFLALRKRLAESVKASVDEIPEYRVKTP
;
A
#
# COMPACT_ATOMS: atom_id res chain seq x y z
N MET A 1 32.91 -13.21 26.36
CA MET A 1 31.62 -13.65 26.92
C MET A 1 30.67 -12.46 27.12
N GLU A 2 31.07 -11.44 27.85
CA GLU A 2 30.22 -10.26 28.17
C GLU A 2 29.66 -9.50 26.94
N THR A 3 30.44 -9.38 25.85
CA THR A 3 30.01 -8.70 24.62
C THR A 3 28.94 -9.49 23.87
N PHE A 4 29.02 -10.81 23.84
CA PHE A 4 28.04 -11.70 23.24
C PHE A 4 26.71 -11.72 24.00
N GLU A 5 26.80 -11.67 25.34
CA GLU A 5 25.62 -11.64 26.20
C GLU A 5 24.86 -10.31 26.06
N LYS A 6 25.60 -9.18 26.04
CA LYS A 6 25.01 -7.85 25.79
C LYS A 6 24.35 -7.75 24.40
N ALA A 7 24.99 -8.29 23.37
CA ALA A 7 24.41 -8.33 22.00
C ALA A 7 23.13 -9.19 21.96
N SER A 8 23.10 -10.32 22.66
CA SER A 8 21.92 -11.19 22.75
C SER A 8 20.77 -10.54 23.52
N ILE A 9 21.05 -9.80 24.58
CA ILE A 9 20.02 -9.05 25.33
C ILE A 9 19.45 -7.94 24.46
N LEU A 10 20.31 -7.15 23.81
CA LEU A 10 19.87 -6.08 22.91
C LEU A 10 19.00 -6.61 21.77
N SER A 11 19.42 -7.70 21.12
CA SER A 11 18.62 -8.31 20.03
C SER A 11 17.24 -8.72 20.53
N ARG A 12 17.14 -9.41 21.67
CA ARG A 12 15.84 -9.80 22.24
C ARG A 12 14.96 -8.61 22.60
N SER A 13 15.56 -7.53 23.11
CA SER A 13 14.82 -6.31 23.44
C SER A 13 14.30 -5.62 22.20
N LEU A 14 15.07 -5.62 21.10
CA LEU A 14 14.62 -5.07 19.81
C LEU A 14 13.52 -5.93 19.18
N ASP A 15 13.64 -7.26 19.25
CA ASP A 15 12.61 -8.18 18.77
C ASP A 15 11.29 -7.96 19.53
N GLN A 16 11.34 -7.87 20.87
CA GLN A 16 10.16 -7.59 21.68
C GLN A 16 9.56 -6.21 21.38
N PHE A 17 10.40 -5.20 21.19
CA PHE A 17 9.95 -3.86 20.84
C PHE A 17 9.27 -3.83 19.46
N ALA A 18 9.81 -4.57 18.50
CA ALA A 18 9.21 -4.70 17.18
C ALA A 18 7.83 -5.40 17.25
N GLU A 19 7.72 -6.48 18.01
CA GLU A 19 6.44 -7.17 18.27
C GLU A 19 5.42 -6.24 18.96
N ASP A 20 5.87 -5.45 19.91
CA ASP A 20 5.01 -4.48 20.62
C ASP A 20 4.51 -3.36 19.72
N LEU A 21 5.20 -3.05 18.62
CA LEU A 21 4.79 -2.06 17.63
C LEU A 21 3.87 -2.64 16.54
N ASP A 22 3.76 -3.94 16.43
CA ASP A 22 2.95 -4.56 15.38
C ASP A 22 1.47 -4.22 15.51
N ILE A 23 0.83 -4.03 14.36
CA ILE A 23 -0.62 -3.92 14.29
C ILE A 23 -1.26 -5.26 14.69
N PRO A 24 -2.29 -5.27 15.55
CA PRO A 24 -3.01 -6.49 15.89
C PRO A 24 -3.57 -7.19 14.64
N GLU A 25 -3.46 -8.51 14.58
CA GLU A 25 -3.91 -9.31 13.44
C GLU A 25 -5.36 -9.01 13.02
N GLY A 26 -6.27 -8.86 13.99
CA GLY A 26 -7.67 -8.52 13.72
C GLY A 26 -7.82 -7.19 12.99
N LYS A 27 -7.02 -6.18 13.35
CA LYS A 27 -7.01 -4.88 12.68
C LYS A 27 -6.43 -4.96 11.27
N PHE A 28 -5.37 -5.74 11.08
CA PHE A 28 -4.81 -5.99 9.75
C PHE A 28 -5.84 -6.67 8.81
N LEU A 29 -6.52 -7.71 9.29
CA LEU A 29 -7.53 -8.43 8.52
C LEU A 29 -8.76 -7.56 8.21
N GLU A 30 -9.15 -6.69 9.15
CA GLU A 30 -10.22 -5.73 8.91
C GLU A 30 -9.84 -4.71 7.83
N ALA A 31 -8.67 -4.10 7.92
CA ALA A 31 -8.15 -3.20 6.89
C ALA A 31 -8.07 -3.90 5.53
N LYS A 32 -7.59 -5.14 5.49
CA LYS A 32 -7.55 -5.97 4.29
C LYS A 32 -8.95 -6.13 3.68
N LYS A 33 -9.94 -6.52 4.47
CA LYS A 33 -11.33 -6.66 4.01
C LYS A 33 -11.90 -5.34 3.46
N ARG A 34 -11.58 -4.21 4.09
CA ARG A 34 -12.02 -2.89 3.64
C ARG A 34 -11.39 -2.52 2.30
N TYR A 35 -10.08 -2.67 2.14
CA TYR A 35 -9.44 -2.33 0.87
C TYR A 35 -9.87 -3.26 -0.27
N GLU A 36 -10.10 -4.54 -0.02
CA GLU A 36 -10.66 -5.48 -1.00
C GLU A 36 -12.07 -5.06 -1.44
N SER A 37 -12.90 -4.57 -0.51
CA SER A 37 -14.23 -4.04 -0.83
C SER A 37 -14.15 -2.79 -1.71
N VAL A 38 -13.23 -1.85 -1.41
CA VAL A 38 -13.00 -0.67 -2.25
C VAL A 38 -12.48 -1.08 -3.63
N GLY A 39 -11.54 -2.03 -3.68
CA GLY A 39 -11.01 -2.57 -4.93
C GLY A 39 -12.09 -3.19 -5.79
N ALA A 40 -12.94 -4.03 -5.20
CA ALA A 40 -14.07 -4.64 -5.89
C ALA A 40 -15.06 -3.59 -6.42
N TRP A 41 -15.33 -2.50 -5.67
CA TRP A 41 -16.18 -1.43 -6.13
C TRP A 41 -15.59 -0.64 -7.30
N LEU A 42 -14.32 -0.30 -7.24
CA LEU A 42 -13.63 0.44 -8.29
C LEU A 42 -13.52 -0.38 -9.58
N GLY A 43 -13.18 -1.68 -9.45
CA GLY A 43 -12.94 -2.58 -10.57
C GLY A 43 -14.16 -3.35 -11.09
N LYS A 44 -15.37 -3.11 -10.54
CA LYS A 44 -16.59 -3.81 -10.94
C LYS A 44 -16.90 -3.63 -12.42
N ASP A 45 -17.47 -4.64 -13.09
CA ASP A 45 -17.76 -4.62 -14.53
C ASP A 45 -18.65 -3.44 -14.95
N GLU A 46 -19.62 -3.05 -14.11
CA GLU A 46 -20.47 -1.90 -14.35
C GLU A 46 -19.81 -0.55 -13.99
N SER A 47 -18.56 -0.57 -13.51
CA SER A 47 -17.79 0.66 -13.24
C SER A 47 -17.41 1.36 -14.54
N PRO A 48 -17.55 2.69 -14.64
CA PRO A 48 -16.99 3.44 -15.77
C PRO A 48 -15.47 3.26 -15.92
N LEU A 49 -14.79 2.79 -14.88
CA LEU A 49 -13.35 2.51 -14.92
C LEU A 49 -13.03 1.16 -15.57
N SER A 50 -13.99 0.23 -15.67
CA SER A 50 -13.76 -1.14 -16.16
C SER A 50 -13.13 -1.19 -17.55
N VAL A 51 -13.49 -0.25 -18.43
CA VAL A 51 -12.94 -0.13 -19.79
C VAL A 51 -11.43 0.15 -19.82
N TYR A 52 -10.85 0.60 -18.72
CA TYR A 52 -9.42 0.88 -18.56
C TYR A 52 -8.65 -0.21 -17.82
N THR A 53 -9.26 -1.36 -17.63
CA THR A 53 -8.64 -2.52 -16.96
C THR A 53 -8.04 -2.14 -15.59
N PRO A 54 -8.89 -1.74 -14.61
CA PRO A 54 -8.41 -1.25 -13.32
C PRO A 54 -7.75 -2.36 -12.51
N GLU A 55 -6.58 -2.06 -11.95
CA GLU A 55 -5.90 -2.89 -10.96
C GLU A 55 -5.79 -2.09 -9.64
N ILE A 56 -6.38 -2.62 -8.58
CA ILE A 56 -6.32 -2.00 -7.27
C ILE A 56 -5.47 -2.87 -6.34
N TYR A 57 -4.43 -2.28 -5.76
CA TYR A 57 -3.52 -3.02 -4.91
C TYR A 57 -2.90 -2.14 -3.82
N PRO A 58 -2.51 -2.72 -2.66
CA PRO A 58 -1.86 -1.98 -1.59
C PRO A 58 -0.44 -1.55 -1.96
N GLN A 59 -0.01 -0.43 -1.39
CA GLN A 59 1.35 0.09 -1.43
C GLN A 59 1.82 0.50 -0.03
N GLY A 60 2.96 1.17 0.09
CA GLY A 60 3.46 1.70 1.35
C GLY A 60 3.74 0.62 2.40
N SER A 61 3.63 1.00 3.66
CA SER A 61 3.93 0.13 4.81
C SER A 61 3.06 -1.13 4.85
N PHE A 62 1.79 -1.02 4.43
CA PHE A 62 0.87 -2.16 4.39
C PHE A 62 1.34 -3.25 3.42
N SER A 63 1.82 -2.87 2.23
CA SER A 63 2.36 -3.81 1.23
C SER A 63 3.72 -4.39 1.62
N LEU A 64 4.51 -3.63 2.39
CA LEU A 64 5.83 -4.06 2.86
C LEU A 64 5.75 -4.91 4.13
N GLY A 65 4.59 -4.94 4.80
CA GLY A 65 4.45 -5.56 6.11
C GLY A 65 5.16 -4.80 7.25
N THR A 66 5.35 -3.49 7.08
CA THR A 66 6.03 -2.62 8.05
C THR A 66 5.09 -1.64 8.75
N VAL A 67 3.78 -1.84 8.60
CA VAL A 67 2.79 -1.03 9.31
C VAL A 67 2.89 -1.27 10.82
N ILE A 68 2.87 -0.18 11.58
CA ILE A 68 2.90 -0.22 13.05
C ILE A 68 1.57 0.28 13.62
N LYS A 69 1.25 -0.16 14.82
CA LYS A 69 0.09 0.36 15.56
C LYS A 69 0.33 1.83 15.94
N PRO A 70 -0.74 2.62 16.06
CA PRO A 70 -0.68 3.98 16.57
C PRO A 70 0.02 4.02 17.94
N ILE A 71 0.91 5.00 18.11
CA ILE A 71 1.65 5.20 19.37
C ILE A 71 0.75 5.85 20.41
N THR A 72 -0.19 6.69 19.97
CA THR A 72 -1.18 7.35 20.83
C THR A 72 -2.60 7.01 20.39
N ASN A 73 -3.56 7.16 21.30
CA ASN A 73 -5.00 6.95 20.98
C ASN A 73 -5.58 7.99 20.00
N LYS A 74 -4.79 8.94 19.56
CA LYS A 74 -5.18 9.97 18.59
C LYS A 74 -4.60 9.72 17.19
N ASP A 75 -3.62 8.83 17.11
CA ASP A 75 -2.99 8.48 15.85
C ASP A 75 -3.79 7.34 15.21
N GLU A 76 -3.83 7.34 13.90
CA GLU A 76 -4.41 6.30 13.08
C GLU A 76 -3.30 5.71 12.20
N TYR A 77 -3.49 4.53 11.67
CA TYR A 77 -2.57 3.99 10.68
C TYR A 77 -3.10 4.21 9.27
N ASP A 78 -2.20 4.20 8.29
CA ASP A 78 -2.54 4.45 6.90
C ASP A 78 -2.59 3.15 6.09
N VAL A 79 -3.57 3.05 5.20
CA VAL A 79 -3.67 2.00 4.19
C VAL A 79 -3.60 2.65 2.82
N ASP A 80 -2.44 2.57 2.19
CA ASP A 80 -2.24 3.16 0.87
C ASP A 80 -2.62 2.18 -0.24
N LEU A 81 -3.45 2.61 -1.19
CA LEU A 81 -3.83 1.87 -2.37
C LEU A 81 -3.42 2.61 -3.64
N VAL A 82 -3.04 1.85 -4.65
CA VAL A 82 -2.97 2.34 -6.03
C VAL A 82 -4.24 1.93 -6.76
N CYS A 83 -4.90 2.88 -7.42
CA CYS A 83 -5.93 2.63 -8.43
C CYS A 83 -5.28 2.83 -9.80
N PHE A 84 -4.74 1.76 -10.36
CA PHE A 84 -4.01 1.76 -11.62
C PHE A 84 -4.94 1.45 -12.79
N LEU A 85 -5.09 2.39 -13.72
CA LEU A 85 -5.90 2.23 -14.94
C LEU A 85 -4.96 1.89 -16.10
N ALA A 86 -4.69 0.60 -16.30
CA ALA A 86 -3.69 0.10 -17.25
C ALA A 86 -3.97 0.49 -18.72
N GLY A 87 -5.24 0.56 -19.09
CA GLY A 87 -5.69 0.92 -20.45
C GLY A 87 -5.69 2.42 -20.73
N LEU A 88 -5.47 3.28 -19.73
CA LEU A 88 -5.50 4.73 -19.92
C LEU A 88 -4.09 5.27 -20.18
N LYS A 89 -3.98 6.22 -21.11
CA LYS A 89 -2.70 6.79 -21.54
C LYS A 89 -2.64 8.29 -21.29
N LYS A 90 -1.45 8.81 -20.97
CA LYS A 90 -1.22 10.24 -20.73
C LYS A 90 -1.53 11.14 -21.93
N GLU A 91 -1.47 10.59 -23.13
CA GLU A 91 -1.79 11.29 -24.37
C GLU A 91 -3.28 11.55 -24.55
N THR A 92 -4.13 10.80 -23.84
CA THR A 92 -5.60 10.85 -23.96
C THR A 92 -6.30 11.29 -22.68
N THR A 93 -5.55 11.57 -21.62
CA THR A 93 -6.11 12.04 -20.35
C THR A 93 -5.17 13.01 -19.64
N SER A 94 -5.74 13.89 -18.86
CA SER A 94 -5.01 14.76 -17.94
C SER A 94 -4.99 14.20 -16.52
N GLN A 95 -4.09 14.72 -15.67
CA GLN A 95 -4.06 14.37 -14.24
C GLN A 95 -5.40 14.68 -13.55
N ALA A 96 -6.03 15.80 -13.90
CA ALA A 96 -7.32 16.23 -13.35
C ALA A 96 -8.44 15.25 -13.74
N GLU A 97 -8.51 14.85 -15.00
CA GLU A 97 -9.50 13.88 -15.48
C GLU A 97 -9.32 12.52 -14.78
N LEU A 98 -8.09 12.00 -14.74
CA LEU A 98 -7.80 10.73 -14.04
C LEU A 98 -8.26 10.77 -12.59
N LYS A 99 -7.94 11.85 -11.89
CA LYS A 99 -8.30 12.02 -10.49
C LYS A 99 -9.81 12.11 -10.31
N THR A 100 -10.48 12.90 -11.15
CA THR A 100 -11.94 13.06 -11.15
C THR A 100 -12.64 11.74 -11.42
N MET A 101 -12.21 10.96 -12.40
CA MET A 101 -12.81 9.66 -12.72
C MET A 101 -12.83 8.70 -11.51
N VAL A 102 -11.72 8.61 -10.79
CA VAL A 102 -11.64 7.77 -9.58
C VAL A 102 -12.49 8.35 -8.45
N GLY A 103 -12.44 9.67 -8.24
CA GLY A 103 -13.23 10.35 -7.23
C GLY A 103 -14.74 10.23 -7.46
N ASP A 104 -15.20 10.40 -8.69
CA ASP A 104 -16.62 10.28 -9.04
C ASP A 104 -17.12 8.84 -8.84
N ARG A 105 -16.27 7.85 -9.14
CA ARG A 105 -16.61 6.46 -8.86
C ARG A 105 -16.73 6.18 -7.36
N LEU A 106 -15.87 6.75 -6.52
CA LEU A 106 -16.00 6.66 -5.06
C LEU A 106 -17.28 7.35 -4.56
N LYS A 107 -17.55 8.57 -5.04
CA LYS A 107 -18.76 9.35 -4.69
C LYS A 107 -20.07 8.68 -5.13
N ALA A 108 -20.02 7.83 -6.15
CA ALA A 108 -21.19 7.06 -6.60
C ALA A 108 -21.63 5.94 -5.62
N ASN A 109 -20.83 5.66 -4.59
CA ASN A 109 -21.19 4.75 -3.51
C ASN A 109 -21.53 5.54 -2.25
N GLU A 110 -22.74 5.42 -1.74
CA GLU A 110 -23.22 6.21 -0.59
C GLU A 110 -22.40 5.95 0.69
N THR A 111 -21.79 4.78 0.84
CA THR A 111 -20.91 4.48 1.97
C THR A 111 -19.58 5.22 1.81
N TYR A 112 -18.92 5.07 0.66
CA TYR A 112 -17.62 5.72 0.43
C TYR A 112 -17.75 7.24 0.36
N LYS A 113 -18.83 7.75 -0.22
CA LYS A 113 -19.11 9.19 -0.24
C LYS A 113 -19.15 9.82 1.17
N LYS A 114 -19.67 9.08 2.17
CA LYS A 114 -19.69 9.55 3.57
C LYS A 114 -18.33 9.45 4.26
N LEU A 115 -17.46 8.57 3.79
CA LEU A 115 -16.11 8.38 4.32
C LEU A 115 -15.09 9.30 3.65
N LEU A 116 -15.42 9.87 2.47
CA LEU A 116 -14.50 10.75 1.76
C LEU A 116 -14.18 12.01 2.56
N ASP A 117 -12.88 12.23 2.71
CA ASP A 117 -12.34 13.49 3.21
C ASP A 117 -12.22 14.54 2.09
N GLN A 118 -11.70 15.72 2.43
CA GLN A 118 -11.32 16.72 1.44
C GLN A 118 -10.35 16.11 0.43
N GLU A 119 -10.43 16.59 -0.80
CA GLU A 119 -9.57 16.11 -1.87
C GLU A 119 -8.09 16.33 -1.52
N GLY A 120 -7.36 15.25 -1.32
CA GLY A 120 -5.92 15.29 -1.08
C GLY A 120 -5.13 15.71 -2.32
N ARG A 121 -3.87 16.08 -2.14
CA ARG A 121 -2.99 16.50 -3.24
C ARG A 121 -2.85 15.44 -4.33
N ARG A 122 -2.67 14.17 -3.95
CA ARG A 122 -2.40 13.06 -4.87
C ARG A 122 -3.45 11.96 -4.84
N CYS A 123 -4.08 11.75 -3.69
CA CYS A 123 -5.00 10.66 -3.42
C CYS A 123 -6.40 11.15 -3.07
N TRP A 124 -7.33 10.22 -3.04
CA TRP A 124 -8.62 10.33 -2.37
C TRP A 124 -8.53 9.57 -1.06
N THR A 125 -8.92 10.21 0.05
CA THR A 125 -8.84 9.61 1.39
C THR A 125 -10.21 9.19 1.87
N LEU A 126 -10.34 7.94 2.33
CA LEU A 126 -11.52 7.43 3.04
C LEU A 126 -11.18 7.33 4.54
N ASN A 127 -11.91 8.05 5.38
CA ASN A 127 -11.72 8.06 6.82
C ASN A 127 -12.58 6.99 7.48
N TYR A 128 -11.95 5.96 8.01
CA TYR A 128 -12.59 4.95 8.86
C TYR A 128 -12.41 5.37 10.31
N ALA A 129 -13.33 6.20 10.81
CA ALA A 129 -13.24 6.93 12.08
C ALA A 129 -12.67 6.10 13.24
N ASN A 130 -11.62 6.61 13.88
CA ASN A 130 -10.87 6.00 14.98
C ASN A 130 -10.20 4.64 14.67
N GLU A 131 -10.02 4.32 13.39
CA GLU A 131 -9.38 3.08 12.96
C GLU A 131 -8.18 3.35 12.07
N PHE A 132 -8.41 3.84 10.85
CA PHE A 132 -7.37 4.12 9.87
C PHE A 132 -7.87 5.04 8.74
N HIS A 133 -6.92 5.62 8.05
CA HIS A 133 -7.15 6.32 6.78
C HIS A 133 -6.81 5.39 5.60
N MET A 134 -7.60 5.47 4.54
CA MET A 134 -7.32 4.74 3.31
C MET A 134 -7.11 5.72 2.16
N ASP A 135 -5.88 5.81 1.71
CA ASP A 135 -5.47 6.68 0.62
C ASP A 135 -5.49 5.93 -0.72
N ILE A 136 -6.28 6.42 -1.67
CA ILE A 136 -6.44 5.85 -3.01
C ILE A 136 -5.75 6.75 -4.01
N LEU A 137 -4.62 6.30 -4.53
CA LEU A 137 -3.76 7.01 -5.48
C LEU A 137 -4.12 6.63 -6.92
N PRO A 138 -4.72 7.53 -7.73
CA PRO A 138 -4.94 7.28 -9.14
C PRO A 138 -3.63 7.23 -9.92
N ALA A 139 -3.48 6.25 -10.81
CA ALA A 139 -2.25 6.06 -11.58
C ALA A 139 -2.53 5.48 -12.97
N ILE A 140 -1.63 5.79 -13.92
CA ILE A 140 -1.57 5.21 -15.26
C ILE A 140 -0.15 4.71 -15.55
N THR A 141 0.04 4.08 -16.71
CA THR A 141 1.34 3.54 -17.14
C THR A 141 2.36 4.65 -17.41
N ASP A 142 3.60 4.51 -16.89
CA ASP A 142 4.76 5.22 -17.42
C ASP A 142 5.43 4.36 -18.51
N ASP A 143 4.97 4.47 -19.74
CA ASP A 143 5.48 3.66 -20.85
C ASP A 143 6.99 3.87 -21.07
N ALA A 144 7.50 5.07 -20.84
CA ALA A 144 8.91 5.41 -21.07
C ALA A 144 9.85 4.72 -20.05
N LEU A 145 9.46 4.66 -18.77
CA LEU A 145 10.23 3.93 -17.77
C LEU A 145 10.03 2.43 -17.89
N ARG A 146 8.81 1.97 -18.15
CA ARG A 146 8.50 0.52 -18.28
C ARG A 146 9.26 -0.13 -19.45
N ALA A 147 9.50 0.59 -20.52
CA ALA A 147 10.29 0.11 -21.65
C ALA A 147 11.76 -0.22 -21.28
N GLN A 148 12.28 0.30 -20.15
CA GLN A 148 13.60 -0.03 -19.66
C GLN A 148 13.69 -1.41 -18.98
N GLY A 149 12.54 -2.01 -18.66
CA GLY A 149 12.45 -3.36 -18.09
C GLY A 149 12.89 -3.47 -16.62
N GLY A 150 13.08 -4.70 -16.17
CA GLY A 150 13.46 -4.99 -14.79
C GLY A 150 12.45 -4.45 -13.78
N LEU A 151 12.91 -3.86 -12.67
CA LEU A 151 12.03 -3.27 -11.67
C LEU A 151 11.20 -2.09 -12.21
N LEU A 152 11.65 -1.42 -13.27
CA LEU A 152 10.94 -0.30 -13.89
C LEU A 152 9.74 -0.75 -14.73
N SER A 153 9.59 -2.04 -15.00
CA SER A 153 8.39 -2.58 -15.70
C SER A 153 7.07 -2.28 -14.98
N HIS A 154 7.13 -1.85 -13.72
CA HIS A 154 5.97 -1.47 -12.91
C HIS A 154 5.82 0.05 -12.70
N ALA A 155 6.63 0.87 -13.40
CA ALA A 155 6.59 2.33 -13.25
C ALA A 155 5.26 2.94 -13.65
N LEU A 156 4.84 3.95 -12.89
CA LEU A 156 3.56 4.63 -12.98
C LEU A 156 3.73 6.14 -13.10
N LEU A 157 2.79 6.78 -13.75
CA LEU A 157 2.50 8.21 -13.67
C LEU A 157 1.31 8.40 -12.72
N ILE A 158 1.43 9.32 -11.76
CA ILE A 158 0.42 9.58 -10.74
C ILE A 158 -0.10 11.01 -10.83
N THR A 159 -1.23 11.26 -10.17
CA THR A 159 -1.83 12.60 -10.11
C THR A 159 -1.19 13.48 -9.02
N ASP A 160 -1.14 14.80 -9.27
CA ASP A 160 -0.73 15.80 -8.28
C ASP A 160 -1.46 17.12 -8.57
N ILE A 161 -2.48 17.47 -7.78
CA ILE A 161 -3.30 18.67 -8.02
C ILE A 161 -2.53 19.98 -7.87
N GLN A 162 -1.47 20.02 -7.09
CA GLN A 162 -0.64 21.22 -6.98
C GLN A 162 0.10 21.47 -8.31
N LYS A 163 0.62 20.42 -8.93
CA LYS A 163 1.23 20.50 -10.26
C LYS A 163 0.24 20.97 -11.33
N ILE A 164 -1.00 20.49 -11.25
CA ILE A 164 -2.08 20.95 -12.13
C ILE A 164 -2.34 22.45 -11.95
N ALA A 165 -2.42 22.92 -10.70
CA ALA A 165 -2.63 24.34 -10.37
C ALA A 165 -1.48 25.23 -10.87
N ASP A 166 -0.24 24.74 -10.77
CA ASP A 166 0.96 25.42 -11.23
C ASP A 166 1.17 25.34 -12.75
N LYS A 167 0.22 24.72 -13.47
CA LYS A 167 0.30 24.47 -14.92
C LYS A 167 1.52 23.64 -15.34
N ASP A 168 2.09 22.89 -14.42
CA ASP A 168 3.16 21.94 -14.72
C ASP A 168 2.54 20.67 -15.36
N PRO A 169 2.77 20.43 -16.64
CA PRO A 169 2.21 19.27 -17.35
C PRO A 169 2.95 17.97 -16.99
N GLU A 170 4.06 18.06 -16.24
CA GLU A 170 4.86 16.89 -15.93
C GLU A 170 4.18 16.02 -14.88
N TRP A 171 3.87 14.78 -15.26
CA TRP A 171 3.31 13.79 -14.38
C TRP A 171 4.36 13.33 -13.35
N PRO A 172 4.06 13.36 -12.05
CA PRO A 172 4.92 12.73 -11.06
C PRO A 172 5.03 11.22 -11.32
N LYS A 173 6.20 10.67 -11.03
CA LYS A 173 6.51 9.25 -11.23
C LYS A 173 6.45 8.49 -9.92
N SER A 174 6.00 7.24 -9.98
CA SER A 174 5.98 6.33 -8.84
C SER A 174 6.25 4.90 -9.31
N ASN A 175 6.71 4.04 -8.42
CA ASN A 175 6.91 2.62 -8.73
C ASN A 175 6.75 1.75 -7.48
N PRO A 176 5.56 1.72 -6.87
CA PRO A 176 5.37 1.00 -5.61
C PRO A 176 5.61 -0.52 -5.74
N ARG A 177 5.15 -1.17 -6.81
CA ARG A 177 5.41 -2.61 -7.04
C ARG A 177 6.90 -2.90 -7.23
N GLY A 178 7.61 -2.10 -8.02
CA GLY A 178 9.05 -2.26 -8.20
C GLY A 178 9.82 -2.08 -6.88
N TYR A 179 9.39 -1.13 -6.05
CA TYR A 179 9.96 -0.94 -4.72
C TYR A 179 9.72 -2.15 -3.79
N VAL A 180 8.50 -2.70 -3.77
CA VAL A 180 8.19 -3.91 -2.98
C VAL A 180 9.06 -5.09 -3.43
N LEU A 181 9.20 -5.31 -4.73
CA LEU A 181 10.05 -6.39 -5.27
C LEU A 181 11.51 -6.19 -4.87
N TRP A 182 12.03 -4.96 -4.99
CA TRP A 182 13.38 -4.63 -4.56
C TRP A 182 13.57 -4.87 -3.05
N PHE A 183 12.65 -4.38 -2.22
CA PHE A 183 12.68 -4.52 -0.77
C PHE A 183 12.70 -6.00 -0.36
N LYS A 184 11.76 -6.80 -0.88
CA LYS A 184 11.68 -8.24 -0.61
C LYS A 184 12.95 -8.97 -1.03
N SER A 185 13.52 -8.65 -2.19
CA SER A 185 14.77 -9.26 -2.65
C SER A 185 15.97 -9.00 -1.74
N ARG A 186 15.98 -7.87 -1.02
CA ARG A 186 17.04 -7.53 -0.05
C ARG A 186 16.90 -8.25 1.28
N GLN A 187 15.70 -8.66 1.62
CA GLN A 187 15.39 -9.27 2.91
C GLN A 187 15.15 -10.77 2.85
N GLU A 188 15.11 -11.36 1.66
CA GLU A 188 14.66 -12.73 1.44
C GLU A 188 15.33 -13.76 2.36
N SER A 189 16.65 -13.70 2.52
CA SER A 189 17.38 -14.65 3.38
C SER A 189 17.02 -14.51 4.86
N VAL A 190 16.90 -13.28 5.34
CA VAL A 190 16.53 -12.98 6.74
C VAL A 190 15.07 -13.36 6.99
N PHE A 191 14.19 -13.00 6.04
CA PHE A 191 12.78 -13.32 6.08
C PHE A 191 12.53 -14.83 6.19
N LEU A 192 13.18 -15.63 5.34
CA LEU A 192 13.05 -17.10 5.37
C LEU A 192 13.56 -17.69 6.68
N ALA A 193 14.67 -17.18 7.21
CA ALA A 193 15.21 -17.65 8.49
C ALA A 193 14.27 -17.36 9.66
N LEU A 194 13.68 -16.16 9.70
CA LEU A 194 12.71 -15.77 10.74
C LEU A 194 11.42 -16.57 10.63
N ARG A 195 10.89 -16.74 9.42
CA ARG A 195 9.69 -17.53 9.16
C ARG A 195 9.86 -18.99 9.61
N LYS A 196 11.03 -19.58 9.35
CA LYS A 196 11.36 -20.93 9.80
C LYS A 196 11.39 -21.02 11.34
N ARG A 197 12.04 -20.08 12.03
CA ARG A 197 12.05 -20.04 13.50
C ARG A 197 10.64 -19.94 14.08
N LEU A 198 9.79 -19.08 13.49
CA LEU A 198 8.41 -18.92 13.94
C LEU A 198 7.62 -20.21 13.75
N ALA A 199 7.75 -20.87 12.60
CA ALA A 199 7.11 -22.16 12.34
C ALA A 199 7.51 -23.22 13.36
N GLU A 200 8.80 -23.31 13.69
CA GLU A 200 9.32 -24.24 14.72
C GLU A 200 8.71 -23.92 16.11
N SER A 201 8.60 -22.62 16.47
CA SER A 201 8.06 -22.21 17.77
C SER A 201 6.59 -22.55 17.96
N VAL A 202 5.80 -22.49 16.90
CA VAL A 202 4.34 -22.76 16.93
C VAL A 202 4.00 -24.17 16.44
N LYS A 203 5.00 -24.99 16.12
CA LYS A 203 4.86 -26.36 15.59
C LYS A 203 4.00 -26.42 14.31
N ALA A 204 4.15 -25.42 13.46
CA ALA A 204 3.48 -25.31 12.16
C ALA A 204 4.46 -25.52 11.00
N SER A 205 3.96 -25.74 9.79
CA SER A 205 4.80 -25.68 8.60
C SER A 205 5.18 -24.25 8.25
N VAL A 206 6.26 -24.05 7.51
CA VAL A 206 6.68 -22.71 7.06
C VAL A 206 5.60 -22.04 6.22
N ASP A 207 4.86 -22.82 5.42
CA ASP A 207 3.82 -22.31 4.52
C ASP A 207 2.55 -21.85 5.26
N GLU A 208 2.33 -22.36 6.49
CA GLU A 208 1.21 -21.96 7.35
C GLU A 208 1.47 -20.63 8.06
N ILE A 209 2.70 -20.12 8.05
CA ILE A 209 3.04 -18.82 8.65
C ILE A 209 2.72 -17.69 7.65
N PRO A 210 1.73 -16.82 7.91
CA PRO A 210 1.41 -15.69 7.04
C PRO A 210 2.60 -14.73 6.91
N GLU A 211 2.82 -14.20 5.71
CA GLU A 211 3.93 -13.28 5.45
C GLU A 211 3.91 -12.02 6.34
N TYR A 212 2.72 -11.47 6.61
CA TYR A 212 2.56 -10.28 7.44
C TYR A 212 2.95 -10.47 8.92
N ARG A 213 3.07 -11.72 9.38
CA ARG A 213 3.54 -12.05 10.74
C ARG A 213 5.06 -12.05 10.88
N VAL A 214 5.79 -11.99 9.77
CA VAL A 214 7.25 -12.01 9.79
C VAL A 214 7.75 -10.60 9.54
N LYS A 215 8.22 -9.96 10.60
CA LYS A 215 8.85 -8.64 10.52
C LYS A 215 10.35 -8.81 10.34
N THR A 216 10.89 -8.09 9.40
CA THR A 216 12.34 -7.98 9.19
C THR A 216 12.78 -6.63 9.75
N PRO A 217 13.87 -6.60 10.50
CA PRO A 217 14.41 -5.36 11.06
C PRO A 217 14.88 -4.39 9.99
#